data_3263ace57eed9ce584d9bd5239503f46
#
_entry.id   3263ace57eed9ce584d9bd5239503f46
#
_cell.length_a   1.000
_cell.length_b   1.000
_cell.length_c   1.000
_cell.angle_alpha   90.00
_cell.angle_beta   90.00
_cell.angle_gamma   90.00
#
_symmetry.space_group_name_H-M   'P 1'
#
loop_
_entity.id
_entity.type
_entity.pdbx_description
1 polymer ?
#
loop_
_entity_poly.entity_id
_entity_poly.type
_entity_poly.pdbx_seq_one_letter_code
_entity_poly.pdbx_strand_id
1 'polypeptide(L)'
;MQEKLNEYLALCELPYEEAIDVLNLKYGTVTDNYFKEDSYEEFLRGTIKAPRRGGYSRNSEGLYCHHVHEDRYINLSNPADWKAQKVAFVHQRKKNLVYCDFFEHLILHAIISSSLDREKKRFGYGG
;
A
#
# COMPACT_ATOMS: atom_id res chain seq x y z
N MET A 1 5.45 25.85 3.64
CA MET A 1 6.31 25.05 2.73
C MET A 1 7.44 24.33 3.48
N GLN A 2 8.16 25.02 4.33
CA GLN A 2 9.24 24.41 5.12
C GLN A 2 8.73 23.32 6.07
N GLU A 3 7.58 23.53 6.69
CA GLU A 3 6.97 22.56 7.59
C GLU A 3 6.65 21.25 6.89
N LYS A 4 6.11 21.34 5.66
CA LYS A 4 5.77 20.16 4.88
C LYS A 4 7.01 19.39 4.46
N LEU A 5 8.06 20.11 4.06
CA LEU A 5 9.36 19.49 3.75
C LEU A 5 9.92 18.76 4.97
N ASN A 6 9.84 19.38 6.15
CA ASN A 6 10.31 18.78 7.39
C ASN A 6 9.52 17.49 7.72
N GLU A 7 8.21 17.48 7.47
CA GLU A 7 7.39 16.28 7.64
C GLU A 7 7.84 15.15 6.72
N TYR A 8 8.11 15.46 5.45
CA TYR A 8 8.60 14.45 4.50
C TYR A 8 9.96 13.91 4.91
N LEU A 9 10.88 14.77 5.33
CA LEU A 9 12.21 14.35 5.77
C LEU A 9 12.12 13.46 7.02
N ALA A 10 11.25 13.82 7.96
CA ALA A 10 11.02 13.03 9.16
C ALA A 10 10.45 11.64 8.81
N LEU A 11 9.52 11.59 7.87
CA LEU A 11 8.93 10.33 7.43
C LEU A 11 9.99 9.39 6.83
N CYS A 12 10.92 9.94 6.04
CA CYS A 12 12.01 9.18 5.44
C CYS A 12 12.90 8.46 6.46
N GLU A 13 12.98 8.99 7.68
CA GLU A 13 13.86 8.46 8.73
C GLU A 13 13.20 7.34 9.54
N LEU A 14 11.90 7.08 9.34
CA LEU A 14 11.15 6.12 10.14
C LEU A 14 11.23 4.70 9.57
N PRO A 15 11.20 3.69 10.44
CA PRO A 15 10.89 2.33 9.99
C PRO A 15 9.52 2.30 9.31
N TYR A 16 9.32 1.38 8.40
CA TYR A 16 8.11 1.32 7.58
C TYR A 16 6.82 1.32 8.41
N GLU A 17 6.76 0.47 9.44
CA GLU A 17 5.57 0.35 10.29
C GLU A 17 5.24 1.67 11.00
N GLU A 18 6.26 2.38 11.48
CA GLU A 18 6.06 3.67 12.14
C GLU A 18 5.60 4.74 11.14
N ALA A 19 6.12 4.71 9.91
CA ALA A 19 5.67 5.60 8.86
C ALA A 19 4.17 5.38 8.55
N ILE A 20 3.74 4.13 8.49
CA ILE A 20 2.32 3.79 8.31
C ILE A 20 1.47 4.38 9.45
N ASP A 21 1.92 4.22 10.70
CA ASP A 21 1.20 4.74 11.86
C ASP A 21 1.06 6.26 11.82
N VAL A 22 2.11 6.96 11.44
CA VAL A 22 2.09 8.43 11.29
C VAL A 22 1.02 8.86 10.28
N LEU A 23 0.95 8.18 9.14
CA LEU A 23 -0.01 8.50 8.09
C LEU A 23 -1.45 8.18 8.50
N ASN A 24 -1.66 7.08 9.24
CA ASN A 24 -2.97 6.76 9.78
C ASN A 24 -3.46 7.84 10.78
N LEU A 25 -2.57 8.36 11.59
CA LEU A 25 -2.90 9.45 12.50
C LEU A 25 -3.19 10.75 11.74
N LYS A 26 -2.43 11.01 10.68
CA LYS A 26 -2.56 12.25 9.90
C LYS A 26 -3.87 12.32 9.11
N TYR A 27 -4.24 11.24 8.43
CA TYR A 27 -5.37 11.23 7.49
C TYR A 27 -6.58 10.46 8.00
N GLY A 28 -6.43 9.71 9.09
CA GLY A 28 -7.46 8.80 9.57
C GLY A 28 -7.43 7.47 8.85
N THR A 29 -8.14 6.50 9.39
CA THR A 29 -8.20 5.14 8.83
C THR A 29 -8.94 5.12 7.51
N VAL A 30 -8.55 4.20 6.63
CA VAL A 30 -9.20 4.03 5.33
C VAL A 30 -10.64 3.55 5.53
N THR A 31 -11.56 4.10 4.74
CA THR A 31 -13.00 3.97 4.97
C THR A 31 -13.60 2.68 4.45
N ASP A 32 -12.93 1.98 3.53
CA ASP A 32 -13.46 0.76 2.91
C ASP A 32 -12.31 -0.09 2.37
N ASN A 33 -12.60 -1.35 2.08
CA ASN A 33 -11.66 -2.25 1.42
C ASN A 33 -11.35 -1.74 0.02
N TYR A 34 -10.19 -2.10 -0.52
CA TYR A 34 -9.76 -1.66 -1.85
C TYR A 34 -10.64 -2.25 -2.95
N PHE A 35 -11.01 -3.51 -2.81
CA PHE A 35 -11.96 -4.20 -3.68
C PHE A 35 -13.11 -4.76 -2.86
N LYS A 36 -14.26 -4.96 -3.48
CA LYS A 36 -15.41 -5.63 -2.82
C LYS A 36 -15.14 -7.13 -2.76
N GLU A 37 -15.26 -7.71 -1.61
CA GLU A 37 -14.86 -9.10 -1.33
C GLU A 37 -15.62 -10.11 -2.22
N ASP A 38 -16.92 -9.93 -2.41
CA ASP A 38 -17.72 -10.80 -3.27
C ASP A 38 -17.20 -10.81 -4.71
N SER A 39 -16.84 -9.62 -5.23
CA SER A 39 -16.30 -9.50 -6.59
C SER A 39 -14.89 -10.08 -6.71
N TYR A 40 -14.12 -10.06 -5.64
CA TYR A 40 -12.80 -10.69 -5.57
C TYR A 40 -12.92 -12.18 -5.85
N GLU A 41 -13.85 -12.84 -5.16
CA GLU A 41 -14.10 -14.27 -5.35
C GLU A 41 -14.59 -14.59 -6.76
N GLU A 42 -15.54 -13.80 -7.28
CA GLU A 42 -16.04 -13.96 -8.65
C GLU A 42 -14.92 -13.81 -9.69
N PHE A 43 -14.02 -12.86 -9.47
CA PHE A 43 -12.87 -12.65 -10.35
C PHE A 43 -11.93 -13.85 -10.33
N LEU A 44 -11.64 -14.38 -9.13
CA LEU A 44 -10.78 -15.56 -9.00
C LEU A 44 -11.37 -16.79 -9.67
N ARG A 45 -12.71 -16.93 -9.65
CA ARG A 45 -13.39 -18.02 -10.35
C ARG A 45 -13.51 -17.79 -11.86
N GLY A 46 -13.16 -16.59 -12.33
CA GLY A 46 -13.24 -16.27 -13.75
C GLY A 46 -14.63 -15.87 -14.25
N THR A 47 -15.59 -15.63 -13.34
CA THR A 47 -16.96 -15.27 -13.73
C THR A 47 -17.11 -13.80 -14.12
N ILE A 48 -16.18 -12.94 -13.71
CA ILE A 48 -16.12 -11.53 -14.11
C ILE A 48 -14.71 -11.19 -14.55
N LYS A 49 -14.56 -10.17 -15.38
CA LYS A 49 -13.26 -9.76 -15.96
C LYS A 49 -12.43 -8.90 -15.03
N ALA A 50 -13.07 -8.23 -14.07
CA ALA A 50 -12.39 -7.37 -13.11
C ALA A 50 -13.19 -7.30 -11.82
N PRO A 51 -12.54 -7.23 -10.66
CA PRO A 51 -13.25 -7.04 -9.39
C PRO A 51 -13.76 -5.60 -9.29
N ARG A 52 -14.82 -5.41 -8.52
CA ARG A 52 -15.38 -4.08 -8.25
C ARG A 52 -14.56 -3.39 -7.16
N ARG A 53 -14.31 -2.10 -7.35
CA ARG A 53 -13.56 -1.30 -6.36
C ARG A 53 -14.45 -0.97 -5.17
N GLY A 54 -13.83 -0.93 -3.98
CA GLY A 54 -14.46 -0.45 -2.77
C GLY A 54 -14.56 1.07 -2.74
N GLY A 55 -15.25 1.59 -1.73
CA GLY A 55 -15.47 3.04 -1.56
C GLY A 55 -14.38 3.73 -0.75
N TYR A 56 -13.13 3.38 -1.00
CA TYR A 56 -11.99 3.91 -0.25
C TYR A 56 -11.49 5.27 -0.74
N SER A 57 -11.79 5.65 -1.97
CA SER A 57 -11.09 6.74 -2.66
C SER A 57 -11.26 8.10 -1.99
N ARG A 58 -10.14 8.82 -1.85
CA ARG A 58 -10.08 10.23 -1.49
C ARG A 58 -9.26 11.00 -2.53
N ASN A 59 -9.37 10.60 -3.79
CA ASN A 59 -8.66 11.23 -4.90
C ASN A 59 -8.98 12.72 -5.02
N SER A 60 -10.21 13.13 -4.72
CA SER A 60 -10.62 14.54 -4.76
C SER A 60 -9.83 15.40 -3.76
N GLU A 61 -9.26 14.79 -2.73
CA GLU A 61 -8.42 15.48 -1.73
C GLU A 61 -6.93 15.35 -2.04
N GLY A 62 -6.58 14.78 -3.19
CA GLY A 62 -5.19 14.56 -3.58
C GLY A 62 -4.53 13.39 -2.85
N LEU A 63 -5.32 12.48 -2.28
CA LEU A 63 -4.79 11.35 -1.52
C LEU A 63 -4.87 10.06 -2.33
N TYR A 64 -3.80 9.28 -2.23
CA TYR A 64 -3.71 7.91 -2.74
C TYR A 64 -4.00 6.93 -1.62
N CYS A 65 -4.40 5.72 -1.99
CA CYS A 65 -4.61 4.63 -1.04
C CYS A 65 -3.50 3.61 -1.25
N HIS A 66 -2.59 3.52 -0.29
CA HIS A 66 -1.42 2.63 -0.36
C HIS A 66 -1.74 1.31 0.33
N HIS A 67 -1.35 0.20 -0.30
CA HIS A 67 -1.43 -1.12 0.31
C HIS A 67 -0.24 -1.31 1.25
N VAL A 68 -0.50 -1.49 2.53
CA VAL A 68 0.55 -1.65 3.55
C VAL A 68 1.44 -2.84 3.23
N HIS A 69 0.88 -3.93 2.72
CA HIS A 69 1.62 -5.17 2.42
C HIS A 69 2.34 -5.17 1.07
N GLU A 70 2.48 -4.01 0.42
CA GLU A 70 3.36 -3.85 -0.75
C GLU A 70 4.83 -4.13 -0.40
N ASP A 71 5.18 -4.21 0.88
CA ASP A 71 6.49 -4.68 1.32
C ASP A 71 6.67 -6.19 1.13
N ARG A 72 5.59 -6.93 0.85
CA ARG A 72 5.59 -8.40 0.66
C ARG A 72 5.14 -8.83 -0.72
N TYR A 73 4.26 -8.07 -1.36
CA TYR A 73 3.65 -8.40 -2.64
C TYR A 73 3.77 -7.22 -3.60
N ILE A 74 3.88 -7.52 -4.88
CA ILE A 74 4.02 -6.51 -5.93
C ILE A 74 2.63 -6.15 -6.50
N ASN A 75 2.36 -4.85 -6.66
CA ASN A 75 1.17 -4.35 -7.37
C ASN A 75 -0.16 -4.90 -6.85
N LEU A 76 -0.40 -4.78 -5.55
CA LEU A 76 -1.66 -5.25 -4.94
C LEU A 76 -2.90 -4.54 -5.49
N SER A 77 -2.75 -3.38 -6.13
CA SER A 77 -3.85 -2.69 -6.81
C SER A 77 -4.17 -3.27 -8.20
N ASN A 78 -3.31 -4.13 -8.73
CA ASN A 78 -3.49 -4.72 -10.06
C ASN A 78 -4.01 -6.16 -9.93
N PRO A 79 -5.28 -6.43 -10.36
CA PRO A 79 -5.88 -7.77 -10.19
C PRO A 79 -5.10 -8.91 -10.83
N ALA A 80 -4.50 -8.69 -11.99
CA ALA A 80 -3.71 -9.73 -12.66
C ALA A 80 -2.50 -10.14 -11.81
N ASP A 81 -1.83 -9.15 -11.20
CA ASP A 81 -0.64 -9.41 -10.40
C ASP A 81 -0.96 -10.12 -9.09
N TRP A 82 -2.02 -9.71 -8.36
CA TRP A 82 -2.36 -10.43 -7.14
C TRP A 82 -2.97 -11.81 -7.41
N LYS A 83 -3.62 -12.02 -8.53
CA LYS A 83 -4.08 -13.35 -8.94
C LYS A 83 -2.89 -14.27 -9.21
N ALA A 84 -1.88 -13.79 -9.92
CA ALA A 84 -0.66 -14.54 -10.23
C ALA A 84 0.12 -14.91 -8.96
N GLN A 85 0.15 -14.01 -7.97
CA GLN A 85 0.82 -14.23 -6.68
C GLN A 85 -0.02 -15.02 -5.69
N LYS A 86 -1.28 -15.31 -6.03
CA LYS A 86 -2.24 -16.02 -5.15
C LYS A 86 -2.45 -15.28 -3.82
N VAL A 87 -2.62 -13.97 -3.89
CA VAL A 87 -2.73 -13.10 -2.71
C VAL A 87 -4.12 -13.26 -2.07
N ALA A 88 -4.15 -13.43 -0.75
CA ALA A 88 -5.40 -13.51 0.00
C ALA A 88 -6.08 -12.14 0.08
N PHE A 89 -7.40 -12.15 0.20
CA PHE A 89 -8.19 -10.91 0.26
C PHE A 89 -7.83 -10.03 1.46
N VAL A 90 -7.31 -10.60 2.54
CA VAL A 90 -6.93 -9.84 3.74
C VAL A 90 -6.02 -8.65 3.41
N HIS A 91 -5.18 -8.77 2.38
CA HIS A 91 -4.26 -7.71 1.97
C HIS A 91 -4.97 -6.54 1.27
N GLN A 92 -6.24 -6.71 0.91
CA GLN A 92 -7.10 -5.68 0.31
C GLN A 92 -8.04 -5.03 1.33
N ARG A 93 -8.04 -5.50 2.58
CA ARG A 93 -8.91 -4.97 3.62
C ARG A 93 -8.44 -3.60 4.10
N LYS A 94 -9.40 -2.76 4.50
CA LYS A 94 -9.13 -1.37 4.91
C LYS A 94 -8.09 -1.25 6.02
N LYS A 95 -8.00 -2.22 6.91
CA LYS A 95 -6.98 -2.24 7.98
C LYS A 95 -5.56 -2.34 7.46
N ASN A 96 -5.40 -2.81 6.22
CA ASN A 96 -4.11 -2.99 5.56
C ASN A 96 -3.90 -1.97 4.44
N LEU A 97 -4.60 -0.84 4.53
CA LEU A 97 -4.50 0.29 3.61
C LEU A 97 -4.20 1.55 4.41
N VAL A 98 -3.56 2.52 3.77
CA VAL A 98 -3.26 3.82 4.39
C VAL A 98 -3.36 4.92 3.35
N TYR A 99 -3.90 6.09 3.74
CA TYR A 99 -3.93 7.26 2.87
C TYR A 99 -2.59 7.98 2.90
N CYS A 100 -2.20 8.54 1.77
CA CYS A 100 -0.97 9.30 1.64
C CYS A 100 -1.06 10.25 0.45
N ASP A 101 -0.32 11.36 0.48
CA ASP A 101 -0.19 12.20 -0.70
C ASP A 101 0.85 11.58 -1.65
N PHE A 102 1.08 12.23 -2.78
CA PHE A 102 1.99 11.70 -3.80
C PHE A 102 3.41 11.50 -3.26
N PHE A 103 3.94 12.49 -2.54
CA PHE A 103 5.31 12.40 -2.02
C PHE A 103 5.44 11.39 -0.88
N GLU A 104 4.44 11.31 -0.02
CA GLU A 104 4.39 10.31 1.04
C GLU A 104 4.37 8.90 0.45
N HIS A 105 3.61 8.72 -0.64
CA HIS A 105 3.56 7.42 -1.34
C HIS A 105 4.94 7.02 -1.88
N LEU A 106 5.64 7.97 -2.51
CA LEU A 106 7.01 7.74 -2.98
C LEU A 106 7.95 7.39 -1.82
N ILE A 107 7.80 8.08 -0.69
CA ILE A 107 8.61 7.82 0.51
C ILE A 107 8.37 6.41 1.03
N LEU A 108 7.11 5.98 1.11
CA LEU A 108 6.80 4.62 1.55
C LEU A 108 7.47 3.57 0.67
N HIS A 109 7.41 3.74 -0.65
CA HIS A 109 8.07 2.82 -1.57
C HIS A 109 9.58 2.88 -1.46
N ALA A 110 10.16 4.05 -1.19
CA ALA A 110 11.59 4.19 -0.95
C ALA A 110 12.02 3.44 0.33
N ILE A 111 11.23 3.55 1.40
CA ILE A 111 11.48 2.81 2.64
C ILE A 111 11.42 1.31 2.41
N ILE A 112 10.41 0.82 1.68
CA ILE A 112 10.27 -0.59 1.32
C ILE A 112 11.51 -1.07 0.55
N SER A 113 11.90 -0.33 -0.46
CA SER A 113 13.04 -0.65 -1.32
C SER A 113 14.35 -0.74 -0.51
N SER A 114 14.58 0.24 0.34
CA SER A 114 15.75 0.30 1.22
C SER A 114 15.80 -0.90 2.18
N SER A 115 14.65 -1.26 2.74
CA SER A 115 14.51 -2.40 3.64
C SER A 115 14.81 -3.73 2.94
N LEU A 116 14.32 -3.91 1.71
CA LEU A 116 14.58 -5.09 0.89
C LEU A 116 16.07 -5.21 0.53
N ASP A 117 16.72 -4.09 0.19
CA ASP A 117 18.14 -4.08 -0.12
C ASP A 117 18.99 -4.48 1.10
N ARG A 118 18.63 -4.00 2.28
CA ARG A 118 19.32 -4.38 3.52
C ARG A 118 19.14 -5.87 3.83
N GLU A 119 17.95 -6.39 3.58
CA GLU A 119 17.65 -7.79 3.79
C GLU A 119 18.43 -8.68 2.83
N LYS A 120 18.53 -8.30 1.56
CA LYS A 120 19.33 -9.00 0.56
C LYS A 120 20.82 -9.06 0.96
N LYS A 121 21.36 -7.95 1.42
CA LYS A 121 22.75 -7.89 1.89
C LYS A 121 22.97 -8.79 3.09
N ARG A 122 22.02 -8.77 4.03
CA ARG A 122 22.08 -9.58 5.26
C ARG A 122 22.13 -11.08 4.95
N PHE A 123 21.37 -11.53 3.94
CA PHE A 123 21.29 -12.95 3.59
C PHE A 123 22.19 -13.33 2.40
N GLY A 124 23.02 -12.43 1.93
CA GLY A 124 23.93 -12.70 0.83
C GLY A 124 23.28 -12.82 -0.55
N TYR A 125 22.10 -12.28 -0.70
CA TYR A 125 21.41 -12.27 -1.98
C TYR A 125 21.94 -11.14 -2.87
N GLY A 126 22.38 -11.52 -4.03
CA GLY A 126 22.75 -10.58 -5.08
C GLY A 126 24.00 -9.78 -4.77
N GLY A 127 24.92 -9.87 -5.55
CA GLY A 127 26.13 -9.11 -5.46
C GLY A 127 25.99 -7.66 -5.87
#